data_658c25301ea4cd8330761e1faabc2a99
#
_entry.id   658c25301ea4cd8330761e1faabc2a99
#
_cell.length_a   1.000
_cell.length_b   1.000
_cell.length_c   1.000
_cell.angle_alpha   90.00
_cell.angle_beta   90.00
_cell.angle_gamma   90.00
#
_symmetry.space_group_name_H-M   'P 1'
#
loop_
_entity.id
_entity.type
_entity.pdbx_description
1 polymer ?
#
loop_
_entity_poly.entity_id
_entity_poly.type
_entity_poly.pdbx_seq_one_letter_code
_entity_poly.pdbx_strand_id
1 'polypeptide(L)'
;MEKTPKYIDKLHSRRVLVIGGTSGIGLCVAEAALEHGAIVTISGSTESKLQTALTHLNQSASPLRHNHDISGPAISGHTCDLSHPASQESALRSLLQATTADGKSKLDHVVFTAGNNISIPSLEEVTAELVQAMQSVRILAPIMLAKLLPAYVTKSAHSSLTLTGGTQAIRPSPAWSVMAGIMSSISGLTRGFAVDLQPIRVNAVFPGAVKSTAANHIDPAILEKAMANFRSTTLTGTVGMPEEVAEAYLYFMKSSYASGTTVVVDGGKLLKG
;
A
#
# COMPACT_ATOMS: atom_id res chain seq x y z
N MET A 1 14.41 11.24 33.11
CA MET A 1 13.90 10.52 31.94
C MET A 1 13.03 11.49 31.14
N GLU A 2 13.49 11.92 30.00
CA GLU A 2 12.67 12.70 29.07
C GLU A 2 11.48 11.83 28.65
N LYS A 3 10.26 12.37 28.75
CA LYS A 3 9.05 11.64 28.36
C LYS A 3 9.00 11.58 26.83
N THR A 4 9.26 10.42 26.25
CA THR A 4 9.06 10.18 24.82
C THR A 4 7.59 10.47 24.45
N PRO A 5 7.31 11.26 23.40
CA PRO A 5 5.95 11.58 22.99
C PRO A 5 5.14 10.31 22.68
N LYS A 6 3.98 10.16 23.33
CA LYS A 6 3.18 8.93 23.28
C LYS A 6 2.55 8.64 21.91
N TYR A 7 2.28 9.67 21.10
CA TYR A 7 1.47 9.54 19.89
C TYR A 7 2.24 9.75 18.59
N ILE A 8 3.27 10.61 18.59
CA ILE A 8 3.99 10.99 17.37
C ILE A 8 5.19 10.09 17.08
N ASP A 9 5.83 9.51 18.10
CA ASP A 9 7.07 8.73 17.95
C ASP A 9 6.85 7.21 17.80
N LYS A 10 5.61 6.78 17.51
CA LYS A 10 5.29 5.34 17.44
C LYS A 10 5.98 4.60 16.31
N LEU A 11 6.39 5.31 15.25
CA LEU A 11 7.12 4.73 14.12
C LEU A 11 8.63 5.00 14.18
N HIS A 12 9.09 5.76 15.15
CA HIS A 12 10.52 6.04 15.32
C HIS A 12 11.33 4.72 15.41
N SER A 13 12.35 4.61 14.56
CA SER A 13 13.21 3.42 14.41
C SER A 13 12.47 2.12 14.01
N ARG A 14 11.19 2.17 13.64
CA ARG A 14 10.46 1.02 13.10
C ARG A 14 10.88 0.74 11.67
N ARG A 15 10.99 -0.54 11.36
CA ARG A 15 11.35 -1.01 10.02
C ARG A 15 10.08 -1.26 9.20
N VAL A 16 9.90 -0.46 8.15
CA VAL A 16 8.71 -0.47 7.29
C VAL A 16 9.09 -0.88 5.87
N LEU A 17 8.42 -1.88 5.33
CA LEU A 17 8.51 -2.24 3.91
C LEU A 17 7.23 -1.80 3.19
N VAL A 18 7.38 -1.02 2.11
CA VAL A 18 6.27 -0.63 1.24
C VAL A 18 6.41 -1.28 -0.14
N ILE A 19 5.62 -2.32 -0.39
CA ILE A 19 5.54 -3.01 -1.68
C ILE A 19 4.60 -2.23 -2.61
N GLY A 20 5.13 -1.69 -3.70
CA GLY A 20 4.46 -0.68 -4.53
C GLY A 20 4.74 0.76 -4.08
N GLY A 21 5.87 0.99 -3.38
CA GLY A 21 6.28 2.28 -2.82
C GLY A 21 6.89 3.27 -3.82
N THR A 22 6.84 2.99 -5.12
CA THR A 22 7.50 3.84 -6.13
C THR A 22 6.61 4.94 -6.73
N SER A 23 5.32 4.97 -6.40
CA SER A 23 4.38 5.99 -6.89
C SER A 23 3.09 6.04 -6.08
N GLY A 24 2.31 7.10 -6.27
CA GLY A 24 0.96 7.26 -5.72
C GLY A 24 0.89 7.05 -4.21
N ILE A 25 -0.12 6.33 -3.75
CA ILE A 25 -0.38 6.10 -2.31
C ILE A 25 0.84 5.46 -1.63
N GLY A 26 1.48 4.47 -2.25
CA GLY A 26 2.62 3.78 -1.65
C GLY A 26 3.83 4.69 -1.44
N LEU A 27 4.09 5.61 -2.36
CA LEU A 27 5.16 6.61 -2.23
C LEU A 27 4.87 7.56 -1.05
N CYS A 28 3.65 8.06 -0.95
CA CYS A 28 3.24 8.94 0.16
C CYS A 28 3.25 8.21 1.52
N VAL A 29 2.89 6.92 1.55
CA VAL A 29 3.05 6.10 2.77
C VAL A 29 4.51 5.98 3.19
N ALA A 30 5.42 5.78 2.22
CA ALA A 30 6.86 5.70 2.50
C ALA A 30 7.39 7.04 3.03
N GLU A 31 7.02 8.15 2.40
CA GLU A 31 7.38 9.51 2.82
C GLU A 31 6.86 9.80 4.24
N ALA A 32 5.58 9.59 4.49
CA ALA A 32 4.99 9.81 5.80
C ALA A 32 5.61 8.93 6.90
N ALA A 33 5.96 7.67 6.59
CA ALA A 33 6.67 6.82 7.54
C ALA A 33 8.07 7.36 7.86
N LEU A 34 8.80 7.89 6.86
CA LEU A 34 10.10 8.56 7.07
C LEU A 34 9.97 9.81 7.95
N GLU A 35 8.94 10.62 7.73
CA GLU A 35 8.65 11.80 8.56
C GLU A 35 8.40 11.45 10.04
N HIS A 36 7.85 10.25 10.29
CA HIS A 36 7.67 9.71 11.64
C HIS A 36 8.91 8.97 12.17
N GLY A 37 10.09 9.11 11.53
CA GLY A 37 11.33 8.53 11.98
C GLY A 37 11.49 7.02 11.73
N ALA A 38 10.72 6.43 10.82
CA ALA A 38 10.88 5.04 10.46
C ALA A 38 12.09 4.80 9.54
N ILE A 39 12.59 3.55 9.54
CA ILE A 39 13.54 3.04 8.56
C ILE A 39 12.72 2.37 7.46
N VAL A 40 12.74 2.94 6.26
CA VAL A 40 11.83 2.54 5.18
C VAL A 40 12.57 1.82 4.07
N THR A 41 12.03 0.71 3.62
CA THR A 41 12.39 0.07 2.36
C THR A 41 11.21 0.14 1.41
N ILE A 42 11.44 0.57 0.17
CA ILE A 42 10.41 0.56 -0.87
C ILE A 42 10.70 -0.50 -1.91
N SER A 43 9.66 -1.01 -2.58
CA SER A 43 9.84 -1.82 -3.78
C SER A 43 8.91 -1.42 -4.91
N GLY A 44 9.37 -1.68 -6.11
CA GLY A 44 8.63 -1.48 -7.36
C GLY A 44 9.07 -2.48 -8.43
N SER A 45 8.34 -2.55 -9.52
CA SER A 45 8.57 -3.55 -10.57
C SER A 45 9.78 -3.25 -11.47
N THR A 46 10.25 -1.99 -11.54
CA THR A 46 11.35 -1.58 -12.43
C THR A 46 12.37 -0.73 -11.69
N GLU A 47 13.64 -0.90 -12.08
CA GLU A 47 14.75 -0.15 -11.51
C GLU A 47 14.61 1.38 -11.74
N SER A 48 14.19 1.80 -12.92
CA SER A 48 14.02 3.22 -13.25
C SER A 48 13.04 3.92 -12.32
N LYS A 49 11.83 3.32 -12.08
CA LYS A 49 10.84 3.88 -11.15
C LYS A 49 11.36 3.88 -9.72
N LEU A 50 12.09 2.82 -9.34
CA LEU A 50 12.67 2.69 -8.02
C LEU A 50 13.68 3.80 -7.74
N GLN A 51 14.62 4.05 -8.65
CA GLN A 51 15.62 5.09 -8.50
C GLN A 51 15.03 6.50 -8.46
N THR A 52 14.01 6.77 -9.29
CA THR A 52 13.27 8.04 -9.24
C THR A 52 12.62 8.25 -7.87
N ALA A 53 11.93 7.22 -7.32
CA ALA A 53 11.28 7.29 -6.02
C ALA A 53 12.30 7.46 -4.88
N LEU A 54 13.42 6.73 -4.91
CA LEU A 54 14.48 6.86 -3.90
C LEU A 54 15.10 8.26 -3.91
N THR A 55 15.30 8.85 -5.10
CA THR A 55 15.80 10.23 -5.23
C THR A 55 14.82 11.22 -4.59
N HIS A 56 13.52 11.11 -4.89
CA HIS A 56 12.48 11.94 -4.31
C HIS A 56 12.46 11.83 -2.77
N LEU A 57 12.37 10.61 -2.23
CA LEU A 57 12.29 10.37 -0.79
C LEU A 57 13.56 10.81 -0.03
N ASN A 58 14.75 10.68 -0.64
CA ASN A 58 15.97 11.20 -0.04
C ASN A 58 15.98 12.72 0.05
N GLN A 59 15.42 13.42 -0.92
CA GLN A 59 15.28 14.87 -0.90
C GLN A 59 14.27 15.32 0.19
N SER A 60 13.12 14.69 0.26
CA SER A 60 12.09 14.99 1.28
C SER A 60 12.56 14.69 2.71
N ALA A 61 13.29 13.60 2.92
CA ALA A 61 13.78 13.18 4.25
C ALA A 61 15.00 13.98 4.73
N SER A 62 15.72 14.69 3.86
CA SER A 62 16.96 15.40 4.20
C SER A 62 16.82 16.43 5.35
N PRO A 63 15.75 17.26 5.39
CA PRO A 63 15.55 18.21 6.50
C PRO A 63 15.24 17.55 7.84
N LEU A 64 14.65 16.35 7.84
CA LEU A 64 14.13 15.65 9.03
C LEU A 64 15.22 14.84 9.74
N ARG A 65 16.29 14.46 9.04
CA ARG A 65 17.41 13.67 9.58
C ARG A 65 18.18 14.38 10.70
N HIS A 66 18.15 15.71 10.75
CA HIS A 66 18.85 16.49 11.77
C HIS A 66 18.22 16.35 13.16
N ASN A 67 16.99 15.83 13.25
CA ASN A 67 16.25 15.70 14.49
C ASN A 67 16.16 14.25 15.04
N HIS A 68 16.66 13.26 14.28
CA HIS A 68 16.57 11.85 14.66
C HIS A 68 17.93 11.17 14.57
N ASP A 69 18.36 10.58 15.68
CA ASP A 69 19.64 9.87 15.84
C ASP A 69 19.57 8.47 15.18
N ILE A 70 19.35 8.44 13.84
CA ILE A 70 19.28 7.19 13.07
C ILE A 70 20.67 6.92 12.49
N SER A 71 21.36 5.91 13.02
CA SER A 71 22.61 5.42 12.44
C SER A 71 22.31 4.56 11.20
N GLY A 72 22.71 5.06 10.02
CA GLY A 72 22.55 4.36 8.75
C GLY A 72 21.53 5.01 7.80
N PRO A 73 21.33 4.45 6.58
CA PRO A 73 20.37 4.99 5.62
C PRO A 73 18.94 4.76 6.13
N ALA A 74 18.17 5.86 6.28
CA ALA A 74 16.76 5.80 6.66
C ALA A 74 15.88 5.20 5.56
N ILE A 75 16.38 5.17 4.31
CA ILE A 75 15.66 4.64 3.16
C ILE A 75 16.54 3.73 2.30
N SER A 76 15.95 2.65 1.80
CA SER A 76 16.52 1.72 0.84
C SER A 76 15.44 1.24 -0.13
N GLY A 77 15.85 0.54 -1.19
CA GLY A 77 14.89 -0.01 -2.14
C GLY A 77 15.41 -1.22 -2.90
N HIS A 78 14.48 -2.07 -3.33
CA HIS A 78 14.76 -3.26 -4.14
C HIS A 78 13.68 -3.44 -5.20
N THR A 79 14.08 -3.88 -6.39
CA THR A 79 13.10 -4.27 -7.41
C THR A 79 12.38 -5.55 -7.01
N CYS A 80 11.06 -5.59 -7.25
CA CYS A 80 10.24 -6.77 -7.06
C CYS A 80 9.11 -6.76 -8.09
N ASP A 81 9.26 -7.51 -9.16
CA ASP A 81 8.23 -7.69 -10.17
C ASP A 81 7.29 -8.83 -9.78
N LEU A 82 6.02 -8.49 -9.61
CA LEU A 82 4.94 -9.41 -9.23
C LEU A 82 4.00 -9.72 -10.40
N SER A 83 4.33 -9.33 -11.63
CA SER A 83 3.49 -9.54 -12.80
C SER A 83 3.37 -11.02 -13.21
N HIS A 84 4.40 -11.82 -12.93
CA HIS A 84 4.48 -13.22 -13.32
C HIS A 84 4.16 -14.17 -12.16
N PRO A 85 3.02 -14.86 -12.15
CA PRO A 85 2.59 -15.73 -11.04
C PRO A 85 3.64 -16.77 -10.62
N ALA A 86 4.31 -17.40 -11.57
CA ALA A 86 5.29 -18.46 -11.29
C ALA A 86 6.53 -17.99 -10.50
N SER A 87 6.89 -16.72 -10.59
CA SER A 87 8.06 -16.13 -9.92
C SER A 87 7.72 -15.28 -8.68
N GLN A 88 6.44 -15.05 -8.39
CA GLN A 88 6.05 -14.15 -7.29
C GLN A 88 6.60 -14.56 -5.93
N GLU A 89 6.52 -15.84 -5.58
CA GLU A 89 7.03 -16.31 -4.29
C GLU A 89 8.54 -16.12 -4.19
N SER A 90 9.30 -16.43 -5.24
CA SER A 90 10.77 -16.25 -5.25
C SER A 90 11.14 -14.77 -5.23
N ALA A 91 10.44 -13.91 -5.97
CA ALA A 91 10.67 -12.47 -5.97
C ALA A 91 10.39 -11.84 -4.59
N LEU A 92 9.27 -12.19 -3.95
CA LEU A 92 8.94 -11.76 -2.60
C LEU A 92 9.93 -12.28 -1.56
N ARG A 93 10.39 -13.52 -1.67
CA ARG A 93 11.40 -14.10 -0.79
C ARG A 93 12.71 -13.34 -0.90
N SER A 94 13.18 -13.06 -2.11
CA SER A 94 14.41 -12.29 -2.35
C SER A 94 14.30 -10.88 -1.80
N LEU A 95 13.15 -10.19 -2.01
CA LEU A 95 12.87 -8.88 -1.43
C LEU A 95 12.94 -8.90 0.10
N LEU A 96 12.26 -9.86 0.74
CA LEU A 96 12.23 -9.98 2.20
C LEU A 96 13.61 -10.31 2.78
N GLN A 97 14.37 -11.20 2.14
CA GLN A 97 15.75 -11.52 2.52
C GLN A 97 16.64 -10.28 2.46
N ALA A 98 16.63 -9.57 1.35
CA ALA A 98 17.43 -8.35 1.18
C ALA A 98 17.06 -7.27 2.21
N THR A 99 15.76 -7.04 2.44
CA THR A 99 15.25 -6.02 3.36
C THR A 99 15.58 -6.34 4.83
N THR A 100 15.66 -7.62 5.19
CA THR A 100 15.82 -8.05 6.59
C THR A 100 17.19 -8.66 6.90
N ALA A 101 18.16 -8.57 6.00
CA ALA A 101 19.44 -9.26 6.12
C ALA A 101 19.24 -10.75 6.50
N ASP A 102 18.50 -11.47 5.65
CA ASP A 102 18.11 -12.88 5.85
C ASP A 102 17.36 -13.14 7.18
N GLY A 103 16.48 -12.21 7.58
CA GLY A 103 15.65 -12.32 8.79
C GLY A 103 16.35 -11.92 10.09
N LYS A 104 17.60 -11.45 10.04
CA LYS A 104 18.36 -10.96 11.22
C LYS A 104 17.80 -9.63 11.74
N SER A 105 17.30 -8.79 10.85
CA SER A 105 16.72 -7.47 11.13
C SER A 105 15.26 -7.44 10.70
N LYS A 106 14.37 -8.03 11.52
CA LYS A 106 12.96 -8.20 11.17
C LYS A 106 12.22 -6.88 10.97
N LEU A 107 11.21 -6.92 10.10
CA LEU A 107 10.29 -5.82 9.87
C LEU A 107 9.29 -5.69 11.02
N ASP A 108 8.86 -4.45 11.26
CA ASP A 108 7.72 -4.14 12.12
C ASP A 108 6.43 -4.02 11.29
N HIS A 109 6.51 -3.36 10.13
CA HIS A 109 5.33 -3.13 9.30
C HIS A 109 5.59 -3.44 7.83
N VAL A 110 4.59 -4.03 7.20
CA VAL A 110 4.56 -4.24 5.74
C VAL A 110 3.29 -3.61 5.19
N VAL A 111 3.45 -2.81 4.15
CA VAL A 111 2.35 -2.17 3.42
C VAL A 111 2.36 -2.70 1.99
N PHE A 112 1.22 -3.18 1.51
CA PHE A 112 1.05 -3.70 0.16
C PHE A 112 0.11 -2.79 -0.64
N THR A 113 0.68 -1.92 -1.46
CA THR A 113 -0.02 -1.03 -2.39
C THR A 113 0.21 -1.39 -3.85
N ALA A 114 1.00 -2.45 -4.11
CA ALA A 114 1.28 -2.88 -5.48
C ALA A 114 -0.01 -3.30 -6.20
N GLY A 115 -0.11 -2.90 -7.44
CA GLY A 115 -1.21 -3.26 -8.33
C GLY A 115 -0.80 -3.06 -9.79
N ASN A 116 -1.29 -3.91 -10.66
CA ASN A 116 -1.21 -3.70 -12.10
C ASN A 116 -2.22 -2.62 -12.55
N ASN A 117 -2.09 -2.16 -13.78
CA ASN A 117 -3.04 -1.23 -14.37
C ASN A 117 -4.48 -1.77 -14.22
N ILE A 118 -5.40 -0.87 -13.89
CA ILE A 118 -6.81 -1.24 -13.79
C ILE A 118 -7.34 -1.41 -15.21
N SER A 119 -7.75 -2.64 -15.54
CA SER A 119 -8.49 -2.97 -16.75
C SER A 119 -9.97 -3.11 -16.38
N ILE A 120 -10.85 -2.55 -17.21
CA ILE A 120 -12.31 -2.57 -17.01
C ILE A 120 -12.95 -3.14 -18.29
N PRO A 121 -12.79 -4.45 -18.55
CA PRO A 121 -13.41 -5.09 -19.69
C PRO A 121 -14.94 -5.17 -19.49
N SER A 122 -15.70 -5.07 -20.58
CA SER A 122 -17.11 -5.49 -20.55
C SER A 122 -17.19 -7.00 -20.26
N LEU A 123 -18.34 -7.47 -19.75
CA LEU A 123 -18.49 -8.91 -19.48
C LEU A 123 -18.34 -9.78 -20.74
N GLU A 124 -18.64 -9.23 -21.91
CA GLU A 124 -18.49 -9.92 -23.20
C GLU A 124 -17.02 -10.07 -23.63
N GLU A 125 -16.13 -9.18 -23.16
CA GLU A 125 -14.71 -9.18 -23.49
C GLU A 125 -13.86 -9.97 -22.48
N VAL A 126 -14.48 -10.45 -21.40
CA VAL A 126 -13.75 -11.17 -20.34
C VAL A 126 -13.31 -12.55 -20.83
N THR A 127 -12.00 -12.83 -20.68
CA THR A 127 -11.43 -14.17 -20.86
C THR A 127 -10.81 -14.67 -19.56
N ALA A 128 -10.63 -15.99 -19.44
CA ALA A 128 -9.99 -16.59 -18.26
C ALA A 128 -8.58 -16.06 -18.06
N GLU A 129 -7.81 -15.88 -19.13
CA GLU A 129 -6.44 -15.36 -19.11
C GLU A 129 -6.41 -13.91 -18.61
N LEU A 130 -7.37 -13.09 -19.05
CA LEU A 130 -7.48 -11.70 -18.60
C LEU A 130 -7.77 -11.64 -17.09
N VAL A 131 -8.71 -12.46 -16.60
CA VAL A 131 -9.02 -12.53 -15.16
C VAL A 131 -7.80 -13.00 -14.36
N GLN A 132 -7.07 -14.02 -14.83
CA GLN A 132 -5.84 -14.50 -14.19
C GLN A 132 -4.79 -13.39 -14.11
N ALA A 133 -4.59 -12.62 -15.18
CA ALA A 133 -3.67 -11.49 -15.19
C ALA A 133 -4.10 -10.38 -14.22
N MET A 134 -5.39 -10.05 -14.17
CA MET A 134 -5.95 -9.02 -13.29
C MET A 134 -5.79 -9.37 -11.80
N GLN A 135 -5.98 -10.62 -11.42
CA GLN A 135 -5.90 -11.08 -10.03
C GLN A 135 -4.48 -11.39 -9.56
N SER A 136 -3.51 -11.56 -10.48
CA SER A 136 -2.15 -11.98 -10.17
C SER A 136 -1.51 -11.12 -9.09
N VAL A 137 -1.38 -9.82 -9.32
CA VAL A 137 -0.75 -8.91 -8.34
C VAL A 137 -1.67 -8.60 -7.16
N ARG A 138 -3.00 -8.57 -7.36
CA ARG A 138 -3.95 -8.09 -6.35
C ARG A 138 -4.42 -9.16 -5.38
N ILE A 139 -4.39 -10.43 -5.78
CA ILE A 139 -4.83 -11.56 -4.94
C ILE A 139 -3.68 -12.51 -4.66
N LEU A 140 -3.02 -13.04 -5.71
CA LEU A 140 -2.01 -14.07 -5.52
C LEU A 140 -0.78 -13.55 -4.78
N ALA A 141 -0.26 -12.37 -5.15
CA ALA A 141 0.92 -11.82 -4.50
C ALA A 141 0.73 -11.54 -3.00
N PRO A 142 -0.40 -10.94 -2.51
CA PRO A 142 -0.68 -10.86 -1.08
C PRO A 142 -0.74 -12.21 -0.37
N ILE A 143 -1.26 -13.27 -1.00
CA ILE A 143 -1.28 -14.62 -0.43
C ILE A 143 0.14 -15.16 -0.30
N MET A 144 0.96 -15.04 -1.34
CA MET A 144 2.37 -15.45 -1.30
C MET A 144 3.17 -14.65 -0.28
N LEU A 145 2.90 -13.35 -0.15
CA LEU A 145 3.50 -12.50 0.88
C LEU A 145 3.12 -13.00 2.28
N ALA A 146 1.83 -13.20 2.56
CA ALA A 146 1.34 -13.66 3.86
C ALA A 146 1.98 -15.00 4.28
N LYS A 147 2.15 -15.94 3.35
CA LYS A 147 2.87 -17.21 3.55
C LYS A 147 4.30 -16.99 4.06
N LEU A 148 4.99 -15.97 3.57
CA LEU A 148 6.41 -15.71 3.88
C LEU A 148 6.60 -14.86 5.14
N LEU A 149 5.65 -13.98 5.49
CA LEU A 149 5.79 -12.98 6.54
C LEU A 149 6.25 -13.50 7.90
N PRO A 150 5.80 -14.68 8.41
CA PRO A 150 6.20 -15.15 9.75
C PRO A 150 7.70 -15.31 9.95
N ALA A 151 8.47 -15.49 8.88
CA ALA A 151 9.94 -15.58 8.94
C ALA A 151 10.62 -14.21 9.03
N TYR A 152 10.01 -13.15 8.49
CA TYR A 152 10.66 -11.85 8.26
C TYR A 152 10.06 -10.69 9.05
N VAL A 153 8.89 -10.88 9.67
CA VAL A 153 8.21 -9.87 10.49
C VAL A 153 8.30 -10.24 11.96
N THR A 154 8.47 -9.27 12.84
CA THR A 154 8.45 -9.48 14.28
C THR A 154 7.08 -9.99 14.71
N LYS A 155 7.01 -11.12 15.39
CA LYS A 155 5.75 -11.70 15.93
C LYS A 155 5.27 -10.90 17.14
N SER A 156 4.52 -9.84 16.88
CA SER A 156 4.05 -8.90 17.91
C SER A 156 2.76 -8.22 17.47
N ALA A 157 1.90 -7.85 18.43
CA ALA A 157 0.75 -6.98 18.18
C ALA A 157 1.16 -5.56 17.75
N HIS A 158 2.42 -5.18 17.92
CA HIS A 158 2.95 -3.93 17.39
C HIS A 158 3.32 -4.02 15.90
N SER A 159 3.38 -5.22 15.33
CA SER A 159 3.66 -5.43 13.91
C SER A 159 2.38 -5.52 13.09
N SER A 160 2.45 -5.13 11.81
CA SER A 160 1.28 -5.15 10.93
C SER A 160 1.60 -5.44 9.47
N LEU A 161 0.62 -6.05 8.79
CA LEU A 161 0.44 -6.05 7.34
C LEU A 161 -0.77 -5.17 7.02
N THR A 162 -0.63 -4.21 6.10
CA THR A 162 -1.74 -3.41 5.60
C THR A 162 -1.90 -3.62 4.10
N LEU A 163 -3.06 -4.12 3.69
CA LEU A 163 -3.43 -4.36 2.30
C LEU A 163 -4.17 -3.16 1.70
N THR A 164 -4.26 -3.13 0.38
CA THR A 164 -5.00 -2.10 -0.37
C THR A 164 -6.09 -2.73 -1.19
N GLY A 165 -7.34 -2.33 -0.93
CA GLY A 165 -8.51 -2.65 -1.74
C GLY A 165 -9.00 -1.44 -2.54
N GLY A 166 -10.30 -1.21 -2.53
CA GLY A 166 -10.93 -0.04 -3.14
C GLY A 166 -12.45 -0.04 -2.96
N THR A 167 -13.06 1.12 -2.99
CA THR A 167 -14.50 1.30 -2.74
C THR A 167 -15.39 0.66 -3.81
N GLN A 168 -14.85 0.33 -4.98
CA GLN A 168 -15.55 -0.48 -5.99
C GLN A 168 -15.89 -1.89 -5.50
N ALA A 169 -15.21 -2.39 -4.46
CA ALA A 169 -15.56 -3.63 -3.77
C ALA A 169 -16.90 -3.56 -3.03
N ILE A 170 -17.33 -2.36 -2.63
CA ILE A 170 -18.52 -2.12 -1.81
C ILE A 170 -19.69 -1.61 -2.68
N ARG A 171 -19.40 -0.63 -3.53
CA ARG A 171 -20.38 -0.03 -4.46
C ARG A 171 -19.73 0.06 -5.85
N PRO A 172 -19.87 -1.00 -6.68
CA PRO A 172 -19.28 -1.03 -8.02
C PRO A 172 -19.98 -0.07 -8.97
N SER A 173 -19.18 0.55 -9.82
CA SER A 173 -19.69 1.29 -11.00
C SER A 173 -20.04 0.33 -12.13
N PRO A 174 -20.85 0.74 -13.13
CA PRO A 174 -21.08 -0.06 -14.33
C PRO A 174 -19.77 -0.54 -14.96
N ALA A 175 -19.74 -1.75 -15.48
CA ALA A 175 -18.59 -2.46 -16.06
C ALA A 175 -17.47 -2.87 -15.07
N TRP A 176 -17.59 -2.59 -13.78
CA TRP A 176 -16.57 -2.93 -12.77
C TRP A 176 -16.74 -4.32 -12.16
N SER A 177 -17.66 -5.17 -12.61
CA SER A 177 -18.02 -6.43 -11.96
C SER A 177 -16.81 -7.33 -11.66
N VAL A 178 -15.91 -7.55 -12.62
CA VAL A 178 -14.71 -8.39 -12.42
C VAL A 178 -13.75 -7.76 -11.43
N MET A 179 -13.43 -6.47 -11.63
CA MET A 179 -12.51 -5.76 -10.73
C MET A 179 -13.10 -5.58 -9.32
N ALA A 180 -14.41 -5.39 -9.21
CA ALA A 180 -15.09 -5.34 -7.91
C ALA A 180 -14.95 -6.67 -7.15
N GLY A 181 -15.10 -7.81 -7.84
CA GLY A 181 -14.85 -9.13 -7.25
C GLY A 181 -13.41 -9.28 -6.76
N ILE A 182 -12.44 -8.86 -7.58
CA ILE A 182 -11.03 -8.89 -7.22
C ILE A 182 -10.75 -8.00 -6.00
N MET A 183 -11.28 -6.76 -5.98
CA MET A 183 -11.09 -5.85 -4.85
C MET A 183 -11.82 -6.33 -3.58
N SER A 184 -12.97 -6.98 -3.72
CA SER A 184 -13.73 -7.54 -2.58
C SER A 184 -12.98 -8.66 -1.88
N SER A 185 -12.16 -9.44 -2.59
CA SER A 185 -11.35 -10.51 -2.00
C SER A 185 -10.40 -9.99 -0.91
N ILE A 186 -9.92 -8.75 -1.03
CA ILE A 186 -9.03 -8.13 -0.03
C ILE A 186 -9.68 -8.09 1.36
N SER A 187 -10.98 -7.85 1.45
CA SER A 187 -11.69 -7.86 2.74
C SER A 187 -11.70 -9.26 3.38
N GLY A 188 -11.88 -10.31 2.59
CA GLY A 188 -11.80 -11.70 3.05
C GLY A 188 -10.37 -12.08 3.47
N LEU A 189 -9.38 -11.78 2.61
CA LEU A 189 -7.97 -12.02 2.90
C LEU A 189 -7.52 -11.29 4.18
N THR A 190 -7.94 -10.04 4.37
CA THR A 190 -7.62 -9.26 5.57
C THR A 190 -8.07 -9.96 6.85
N ARG A 191 -9.29 -10.47 6.89
CA ARG A 191 -9.81 -11.19 8.06
C ARG A 191 -9.14 -12.55 8.25
N GLY A 192 -8.97 -13.33 7.16
CA GLY A 192 -8.29 -14.63 7.22
C GLY A 192 -6.85 -14.50 7.69
N PHE A 193 -6.08 -13.59 7.08
CA PHE A 193 -4.70 -13.38 7.49
C PHE A 193 -4.56 -12.81 8.92
N ALA A 194 -5.52 -12.01 9.40
CA ALA A 194 -5.51 -11.55 10.79
C ALA A 194 -5.62 -12.70 11.79
N VAL A 195 -6.35 -13.77 11.42
CA VAL A 195 -6.45 -14.99 12.23
C VAL A 195 -5.18 -15.83 12.11
N ASP A 196 -4.71 -16.06 10.88
CA ASP A 196 -3.61 -16.98 10.61
C ASP A 196 -2.23 -16.43 11.03
N LEU A 197 -2.03 -15.12 10.96
CA LEU A 197 -0.76 -14.46 11.24
C LEU A 197 -0.65 -13.91 12.67
N GLN A 198 -1.64 -14.15 13.53
CA GLN A 198 -1.60 -13.65 14.91
C GLN A 198 -0.27 -13.98 15.60
N PRO A 199 0.29 -13.06 16.40
CA PRO A 199 -0.20 -11.76 16.82
C PRO A 199 0.08 -10.60 15.85
N ILE A 200 0.63 -10.85 14.64
CA ILE A 200 0.81 -9.82 13.61
C ILE A 200 -0.57 -9.37 13.16
N ARG A 201 -0.84 -8.07 13.22
CA ARG A 201 -2.14 -7.49 12.84
C ARG A 201 -2.24 -7.38 11.32
N VAL A 202 -3.41 -7.64 10.77
CA VAL A 202 -3.67 -7.45 9.34
C VAL A 202 -4.89 -6.58 9.15
N ASN A 203 -4.76 -5.53 8.33
CA ASN A 203 -5.82 -4.57 8.04
C ASN A 203 -5.82 -4.19 6.56
N ALA A 204 -6.83 -3.47 6.10
CA ALA A 204 -6.89 -2.97 4.74
C ALA A 204 -7.39 -1.52 4.67
N VAL A 205 -6.87 -0.78 3.69
CA VAL A 205 -7.38 0.54 3.30
C VAL A 205 -8.13 0.40 1.99
N PHE A 206 -9.34 0.98 1.91
CA PHE A 206 -10.19 1.00 0.72
C PHE A 206 -10.34 2.45 0.24
N PRO A 207 -9.44 2.91 -0.66
CA PRO A 207 -9.54 4.24 -1.22
C PRO A 207 -10.73 4.39 -2.15
N GLY A 208 -11.25 5.60 -2.23
CA GLY A 208 -12.08 6.07 -3.32
C GLY A 208 -11.26 6.46 -4.56
N ALA A 209 -11.76 7.42 -5.33
CA ALA A 209 -10.98 8.02 -6.42
C ALA A 209 -9.85 8.88 -5.84
N VAL A 210 -8.61 8.56 -6.22
CA VAL A 210 -7.41 9.27 -5.78
C VAL A 210 -6.68 9.78 -7.01
N LYS A 211 -6.22 11.03 -6.96
CA LYS A 211 -5.40 11.62 -8.01
C LYS A 211 -4.08 10.83 -8.11
N SER A 212 -3.81 10.29 -9.28
CA SER A 212 -2.62 9.47 -9.51
C SER A 212 -1.70 10.15 -10.50
N THR A 213 -0.40 10.09 -10.27
CA THR A 213 0.63 10.48 -11.26
C THR A 213 0.56 9.63 -12.54
N ALA A 214 -0.06 8.45 -12.48
CA ALA A 214 -0.33 7.64 -13.66
C ALA A 214 -1.27 8.33 -14.67
N ALA A 215 -1.96 9.39 -14.29
CA ALA A 215 -2.83 10.18 -15.16
C ALA A 215 -2.11 11.32 -15.92
N ASN A 216 -0.81 11.53 -15.69
CA ASN A 216 -0.06 12.65 -16.28
C ASN A 216 0.08 12.59 -17.82
N HIS A 217 -0.24 11.45 -18.45
CA HIS A 217 -0.24 11.28 -19.91
C HIS A 217 -1.64 11.41 -20.54
N ILE A 218 -2.66 11.69 -19.73
CA ILE A 218 -4.03 11.93 -20.20
C ILE A 218 -4.15 13.40 -20.61
N ASP A 219 -4.88 13.66 -21.71
CA ASP A 219 -5.18 15.03 -22.13
C ASP A 219 -5.75 15.84 -20.94
N PRO A 220 -5.21 17.05 -20.66
CA PRO A 220 -5.63 17.86 -19.51
C PRO A 220 -7.12 18.14 -19.46
N ALA A 221 -7.80 18.33 -20.59
CA ALA A 221 -9.24 18.60 -20.63
C ALA A 221 -10.06 17.35 -20.28
N ILE A 222 -9.62 16.17 -20.73
CA ILE A 222 -10.24 14.89 -20.36
C ILE A 222 -10.02 14.61 -18.89
N LEU A 223 -8.81 14.84 -18.41
CA LEU A 223 -8.47 14.66 -16.98
C LEU A 223 -9.31 15.57 -16.11
N GLU A 224 -9.43 16.87 -16.43
CA GLU A 224 -10.22 17.83 -15.64
C GLU A 224 -11.71 17.44 -15.63
N LYS A 225 -12.28 16.99 -16.75
CA LYS A 225 -13.66 16.51 -16.82
C LYS A 225 -13.85 15.27 -15.91
N ALA A 226 -12.90 14.34 -15.91
CA ALA A 226 -12.93 13.18 -15.03
C ALA A 226 -12.83 13.61 -13.55
N MET A 227 -11.92 14.54 -13.23
CA MET A 227 -11.77 15.07 -11.87
C MET A 227 -13.02 15.83 -11.40
N ALA A 228 -13.66 16.63 -12.27
CA ALA A 228 -14.93 17.31 -11.97
C ALA A 228 -16.04 16.27 -11.66
N ASN A 229 -16.12 15.20 -12.44
CA ASN A 229 -17.06 14.12 -12.17
C ASN A 229 -16.75 13.42 -10.81
N PHE A 230 -15.49 13.13 -10.50
CA PHE A 230 -15.14 12.56 -9.20
C PHE A 230 -15.50 13.50 -8.05
N ARG A 231 -15.19 14.81 -8.14
CA ARG A 231 -15.62 15.80 -7.13
C ARG A 231 -17.13 15.80 -6.91
N SER A 232 -17.90 15.73 -7.99
CA SER A 232 -19.37 15.71 -7.88
C SER A 232 -19.92 14.45 -7.20
N THR A 233 -19.18 13.37 -7.13
CA THR A 233 -19.59 12.10 -6.52
C THR A 233 -19.16 11.94 -5.05
N THR A 234 -18.43 12.88 -4.47
CA THR A 234 -18.02 12.86 -3.06
C THR A 234 -18.81 13.84 -2.21
N LEU A 235 -18.99 13.58 -0.91
CA LEU A 235 -19.60 14.51 0.03
C LEU A 235 -18.66 15.67 0.36
N THR A 236 -17.36 15.43 0.35
CA THR A 236 -16.35 16.47 0.58
C THR A 236 -16.21 17.43 -0.60
N GLY A 237 -16.74 17.09 -1.77
CA GLY A 237 -16.60 17.90 -2.99
C GLY A 237 -15.17 17.91 -3.55
N THR A 238 -14.31 16.99 -3.11
CA THR A 238 -12.89 16.88 -3.51
C THR A 238 -12.59 15.53 -4.13
N VAL A 239 -11.47 15.43 -4.85
CA VAL A 239 -10.82 14.17 -5.21
C VAL A 239 -9.74 13.90 -4.19
N GLY A 240 -9.64 12.68 -3.68
CA GLY A 240 -8.62 12.31 -2.71
C GLY A 240 -7.21 12.50 -3.28
N MET A 241 -6.31 12.97 -2.44
CA MET A 241 -4.88 13.00 -2.75
C MET A 241 -4.18 11.78 -2.13
N PRO A 242 -3.10 11.25 -2.73
CA PRO A 242 -2.40 10.09 -2.20
C PRO A 242 -1.92 10.27 -0.75
N GLU A 243 -1.46 11.48 -0.39
CA GLU A 243 -1.03 11.84 0.96
C GLU A 243 -2.16 11.75 1.99
N GLU A 244 -3.39 12.14 1.63
CA GLU A 244 -4.55 12.03 2.52
C GLU A 244 -4.91 10.57 2.81
N VAL A 245 -4.76 9.70 1.80
CA VAL A 245 -5.00 8.26 1.96
C VAL A 245 -3.88 7.59 2.76
N ALA A 246 -2.64 8.07 2.67
CA ALA A 246 -1.49 7.55 3.40
C ALA A 246 -1.71 7.56 4.92
N GLU A 247 -2.45 8.54 5.46
CA GLU A 247 -2.79 8.64 6.88
C GLU A 247 -3.50 7.40 7.43
N ALA A 248 -4.32 6.73 6.62
CA ALA A 248 -4.99 5.50 7.04
C ALA A 248 -3.99 4.33 7.24
N TYR A 249 -2.92 4.28 6.46
CA TYR A 249 -1.85 3.30 6.64
C TYR A 249 -1.03 3.60 7.89
N LEU A 250 -0.72 4.88 8.15
CA LEU A 250 -0.08 5.30 9.39
C LEU A 250 -0.94 4.94 10.62
N TYR A 251 -2.26 5.12 10.54
CA TYR A 251 -3.17 4.68 11.59
C TYR A 251 -2.99 3.19 11.88
N PHE A 252 -2.98 2.33 10.88
CA PHE A 252 -2.82 0.88 11.07
C PHE A 252 -1.43 0.49 11.57
N MET A 253 -0.39 1.18 11.19
CA MET A 253 0.95 0.96 11.74
C MET A 253 1.01 1.39 13.21
N LYS A 254 0.45 2.55 13.57
CA LYS A 254 0.51 3.15 14.91
C LYS A 254 -0.47 2.53 15.92
N SER A 255 -1.59 1.92 15.47
CA SER A 255 -2.61 1.34 16.35
C SER A 255 -2.35 -0.14 16.59
N SER A 256 -1.91 -0.52 17.80
CA SER A 256 -1.64 -1.92 18.17
C SER A 256 -2.92 -2.73 18.48
N TYR A 257 -4.11 -2.14 18.35
CA TYR A 257 -5.39 -2.79 18.69
C TYR A 257 -6.31 -3.00 17.46
N ALA A 258 -6.00 -2.41 16.31
CA ALA A 258 -6.76 -2.62 15.07
C ALA A 258 -6.23 -3.85 14.33
N SER A 259 -7.05 -4.89 14.14
CA SER A 259 -6.74 -6.10 13.36
C SER A 259 -8.00 -6.68 12.73
N GLY A 260 -7.89 -7.19 11.52
CA GLY A 260 -9.00 -7.80 10.76
C GLY A 260 -10.00 -6.78 10.22
N THR A 261 -9.67 -5.49 10.22
CA THR A 261 -10.59 -4.42 9.84
C THR A 261 -10.19 -3.68 8.57
N THR A 262 -11.15 -2.96 8.01
CA THR A 262 -11.00 -2.14 6.81
C THR A 262 -11.39 -0.71 7.11
N VAL A 263 -10.57 0.25 6.66
CA VAL A 263 -10.89 1.68 6.67
C VAL A 263 -11.17 2.15 5.24
N VAL A 264 -12.29 2.84 5.06
CA VAL A 264 -12.65 3.50 3.80
C VAL A 264 -12.20 4.94 3.85
N VAL A 265 -11.50 5.39 2.78
CA VAL A 265 -11.05 6.78 2.60
C VAL A 265 -11.49 7.23 1.20
N ASP A 266 -12.69 7.82 1.09
CA ASP A 266 -13.36 8.05 -0.20
C ASP A 266 -14.09 9.40 -0.33
N GLY A 267 -13.90 10.30 0.61
CA GLY A 267 -14.59 11.59 0.64
C GLY A 267 -16.12 11.45 0.82
N GLY A 268 -16.58 10.33 1.36
CA GLY A 268 -18.01 10.05 1.56
C GLY A 268 -18.74 9.59 0.29
N LYS A 269 -18.01 9.13 -0.74
CA LYS A 269 -18.61 8.68 -2.01
C LYS A 269 -19.63 7.55 -1.81
N LEU A 270 -19.35 6.59 -0.94
CA LEU A 270 -20.26 5.47 -0.68
C LEU A 270 -21.62 5.90 -0.12
N LEU A 271 -21.70 7.06 0.52
CA LEU A 271 -22.91 7.61 1.15
C LEU A 271 -23.67 8.55 0.22
N LYS A 272 -23.04 9.03 -0.83
CA LYS A 272 -23.66 9.94 -1.78
C LYS A 272 -24.55 9.15 -2.73
N GLY A 273 -25.83 9.56 -2.86
CA GLY A 273 -26.86 8.96 -3.70
C GLY A 273 -26.58 9.01 -5.19
#